data_378d48c9f83c4d3e9b0751f64102f45c
#
_entry.id   378d48c9f83c4d3e9b0751f64102f45c
#
_cell.length_a   1.000
_cell.length_b   1.000
_cell.length_c   1.000
_cell.angle_alpha   90.00
_cell.angle_beta   90.00
_cell.angle_gamma   90.00
#
_symmetry.space_group_name_H-M   'P 1'
#
loop_
_entity.id
_entity.type
_entity.pdbx_description
1 polymer ?
#
loop_
_entity_poly.entity_id
_entity_poly.type
_entity_poly.pdbx_seq_one_letter_code
_entity_poly.pdbx_strand_id
1 'polypeptide(L)'
;MKRRSFSKILCTFLAGTLTLSVGMIGVGAAQIDDSFVSAETASPATGDGLPRAYSSRDLGFVTSVKSQYGQSCWAYASMATLESMLLRLGYDVADMSTDHLNLWATTRSDGTGWQRDIGSDGYPNIALGYLSSWQGGVLQSDAGDVSLNGSYTGDTIPLDLARYGVTSVEYLTKNRPDRIKQCIMDYGGVYSSFGINYAYYSDDRLSYYLPENYTGGYSGHSIEVVGWDDDYPRENFPQMPENNGAWLIKNSHGNYNSLGGYLWISYEDVYLFGSKFKPSYAITGAVPLDGGQKLIQNEIYGATYEFQYPEAPVLTYLNRFTFDEAFNAIDKVIFKSDAVGASYSIYFVPDGADSTPDADQSHWTRLYDGTVSYAGYLCADIEDYDLPDTHGSIAVTVDATYTEVYSSIGVCEWLQNSAGYVFLNNSKRGDSYLIQNGKMQDLMDWYKEHEDDELGGTFVIKAVTVKHIKPTLLGDANLDGTVDINDVTQIQRHLAEFHTLTDTAAANADYNQDGEITIEDATQIQLVLAEFSTAVAAVRA
;
A
#
# COMPACT_ATOMS: atom_id res chain seq x y z
N MET A 1 -2.65 -51.29 -24.83
CA MET A 1 -2.02 -51.00 -23.54
C MET A 1 -0.55 -50.68 -23.74
N LYS A 2 -0.17 -49.43 -23.81
CA LYS A 2 1.23 -48.97 -23.74
C LYS A 2 1.24 -47.68 -22.92
N ARG A 3 1.74 -47.76 -21.68
CA ARG A 3 2.04 -46.60 -20.83
C ARG A 3 3.25 -45.87 -21.41
N ARG A 4 3.10 -44.57 -21.69
CA ARG A 4 4.24 -43.69 -21.99
C ARG A 4 4.72 -43.08 -20.67
N SER A 5 6.00 -43.35 -20.40
CA SER A 5 6.79 -42.83 -19.29
C SER A 5 7.14 -41.36 -19.54
N PHE A 6 6.87 -40.48 -18.57
CA PHE A 6 7.38 -39.12 -18.58
C PHE A 6 8.83 -39.09 -18.11
N SER A 7 9.69 -38.60 -18.98
CA SER A 7 11.11 -38.39 -18.72
C SER A 7 11.36 -37.22 -17.80
N LYS A 8 12.06 -37.45 -16.71
CA LYS A 8 12.58 -36.40 -15.82
C LYS A 8 13.77 -35.73 -16.51
N ILE A 9 13.68 -34.44 -16.79
CA ILE A 9 14.83 -33.65 -17.21
C ILE A 9 15.55 -33.17 -15.96
N LEU A 10 16.75 -33.69 -15.76
CA LEU A 10 17.69 -33.34 -14.72
C LEU A 10 18.57 -32.20 -15.27
N CYS A 11 18.42 -30.96 -14.77
CA CYS A 11 19.35 -29.87 -15.09
C CYS A 11 20.61 -29.99 -14.23
N THR A 12 21.73 -30.29 -14.88
CA THR A 12 23.06 -30.26 -14.28
C THR A 12 23.66 -28.85 -14.42
N PHE A 13 23.97 -28.22 -13.31
CA PHE A 13 24.69 -26.95 -13.28
C PHE A 13 26.19 -27.19 -13.55
N LEU A 14 26.72 -26.47 -14.56
CA LEU A 14 28.15 -26.31 -14.76
C LEU A 14 28.55 -24.93 -14.23
N ALA A 15 29.36 -24.90 -13.18
CA ALA A 15 29.95 -23.68 -12.64
C ALA A 15 31.16 -23.27 -13.50
N GLY A 16 31.06 -22.12 -14.15
CA GLY A 16 32.20 -21.50 -14.83
C GLY A 16 32.52 -20.17 -14.14
N THR A 17 33.64 -20.14 -13.44
CA THR A 17 34.22 -18.91 -12.86
C THR A 17 34.82 -18.04 -13.95
N LEU A 18 34.29 -16.82 -14.11
CA LEU A 18 34.91 -15.76 -14.89
C LEU A 18 35.20 -14.57 -13.98
N THR A 19 36.49 -14.34 -13.69
CA THR A 19 36.97 -13.12 -13.02
C THR A 19 37.04 -11.98 -14.02
N LEU A 20 36.24 -10.93 -13.82
CA LEU A 20 36.42 -9.64 -14.51
C LEU A 20 36.71 -8.56 -13.47
N SER A 21 37.84 -7.90 -13.68
CA SER A 21 38.29 -6.71 -12.94
C SER A 21 37.36 -5.52 -13.22
N VAL A 22 36.79 -4.94 -12.17
CA VAL A 22 35.97 -3.73 -12.26
C VAL A 22 36.84 -2.54 -11.94
N GLY A 23 36.99 -1.65 -12.94
CA GLY A 23 37.53 -0.30 -12.75
C GLY A 23 36.46 0.58 -12.08
N MET A 24 36.84 1.23 -10.98
CA MET A 24 36.02 2.27 -10.36
C MET A 24 35.85 3.46 -11.30
N ILE A 25 34.61 3.71 -11.70
CA ILE A 25 34.18 5.01 -12.21
C ILE A 25 33.26 5.59 -11.12
N GLY A 26 33.71 6.70 -10.53
CA GLY A 26 32.92 7.46 -9.59
C GLY A 26 31.69 8.04 -10.29
N VAL A 27 30.51 7.64 -9.86
CA VAL A 27 29.24 8.25 -10.24
C VAL A 27 28.91 9.27 -9.16
N GLY A 28 28.91 10.56 -9.57
CA GLY A 28 28.47 11.65 -8.70
C GLY A 28 27.02 11.43 -8.24
N ALA A 29 26.76 11.75 -6.99
CA ALA A 29 25.42 11.77 -6.43
C ALA A 29 24.55 12.73 -7.26
N ALA A 30 23.52 12.21 -7.90
CA ALA A 30 22.46 13.02 -8.47
C ALA A 30 21.64 13.59 -7.30
N GLN A 31 21.54 14.92 -7.24
CA GLN A 31 20.63 15.60 -6.34
C GLN A 31 19.20 15.13 -6.63
N ILE A 32 18.53 14.66 -5.59
CA ILE A 32 17.11 14.36 -5.61
C ILE A 32 16.41 15.73 -5.50
N ASP A 33 15.67 16.08 -6.53
CA ASP A 33 14.79 17.25 -6.54
C ASP A 33 13.56 16.91 -5.67
N ASP A 34 13.49 17.50 -4.47
CA ASP A 34 12.43 17.27 -3.48
C ASP A 34 11.12 18.01 -3.81
N SER A 35 10.81 18.21 -5.07
CA SER A 35 9.46 18.63 -5.43
C SER A 35 8.50 17.43 -5.37
N PHE A 36 8.12 17.02 -4.17
CA PHE A 36 7.00 16.12 -3.95
C PHE A 36 5.72 16.81 -4.44
N VAL A 37 5.30 16.47 -5.63
CA VAL A 37 3.92 16.66 -6.02
C VAL A 37 3.12 15.68 -5.16
N SER A 38 2.47 16.18 -4.11
CA SER A 38 1.38 15.48 -3.46
C SER A 38 0.49 14.99 -4.59
N ALA A 39 0.28 13.68 -4.68
CA ALA A 39 -0.71 13.13 -5.58
C ALA A 39 -2.06 13.66 -5.09
N GLU A 40 -2.41 14.87 -5.53
CA GLU A 40 -3.78 15.35 -5.47
C GLU A 40 -4.64 14.21 -5.98
N THR A 41 -5.67 13.89 -5.25
CA THR A 41 -6.75 12.98 -5.64
C THR A 41 -7.25 13.42 -7.02
N ALA A 42 -6.63 12.86 -8.06
CA ALA A 42 -7.00 13.15 -9.42
C ALA A 42 -8.43 12.66 -9.60
N SER A 43 -9.36 13.60 -9.60
CA SER A 43 -10.69 13.39 -10.16
C SER A 43 -10.53 12.70 -11.51
N PRO A 44 -11.38 11.72 -11.85
CA PRO A 44 -11.27 11.04 -13.13
C PRO A 44 -11.32 12.07 -14.24
N ALA A 45 -10.27 12.11 -15.06
CA ALA A 45 -10.21 12.95 -16.23
C ALA A 45 -11.39 12.57 -17.14
N THR A 46 -12.41 13.39 -17.17
CA THR A 46 -13.47 13.32 -18.15
C THR A 46 -12.97 13.96 -19.43
N GLY A 47 -12.68 13.12 -20.45
CA GLY A 47 -12.61 13.57 -21.83
C GLY A 47 -11.19 13.67 -22.40
N ASP A 48 -10.68 12.57 -22.84
CA ASP A 48 -10.08 12.24 -24.14
C ASP A 48 -9.75 10.75 -24.05
N GLY A 49 -10.33 9.95 -24.95
CA GLY A 49 -10.45 8.51 -24.78
C GLY A 49 -9.12 7.81 -24.52
N LEU A 50 -9.14 6.80 -23.67
CA LEU A 50 -8.03 5.88 -23.45
C LEU A 50 -7.45 5.41 -24.80
N PRO A 51 -6.12 5.25 -24.93
CA PRO A 51 -5.52 4.76 -26.15
C PRO A 51 -6.01 3.34 -26.46
N ARG A 52 -6.11 2.99 -27.74
CA ARG A 52 -6.54 1.64 -28.15
C ARG A 52 -5.56 0.55 -27.75
N ALA A 53 -4.28 0.90 -27.55
CA ALA A 53 -3.26 0.01 -27.02
C ALA A 53 -2.31 0.76 -26.09
N TYR A 54 -1.81 0.08 -25.06
CA TYR A 54 -0.86 0.61 -24.10
C TYR A 54 0.00 -0.52 -23.52
N SER A 55 1.25 -0.23 -23.22
CA SER A 55 2.19 -1.18 -22.62
C SER A 55 3.15 -0.48 -21.67
N SER A 56 2.98 -0.68 -20.36
CA SER A 56 3.93 -0.23 -19.33
C SER A 56 5.30 -0.88 -19.51
N ARG A 57 5.35 -2.11 -20.07
CA ARG A 57 6.60 -2.79 -20.43
C ARG A 57 7.41 -1.97 -21.42
N ASP A 58 6.78 -1.53 -22.50
CA ASP A 58 7.47 -0.83 -23.58
C ASP A 58 7.86 0.60 -23.18
N LEU A 59 7.23 1.14 -22.13
CA LEU A 59 7.55 2.43 -21.54
C LEU A 59 8.58 2.34 -20.39
N GLY A 60 9.00 1.12 -19.99
CA GLY A 60 10.00 0.93 -18.94
C GLY A 60 9.46 1.00 -17.51
N PHE A 61 8.15 0.90 -17.30
CA PHE A 61 7.52 0.93 -15.99
C PHE A 61 7.34 -0.46 -15.35
N VAL A 62 8.05 -1.47 -15.83
CA VAL A 62 8.02 -2.82 -15.26
C VAL A 62 9.45 -3.37 -15.09
N THR A 63 9.65 -4.11 -14.02
CA THR A 63 10.90 -4.84 -13.78
C THR A 63 11.00 -6.12 -14.62
N SER A 64 12.15 -6.80 -14.58
CA SER A 64 12.35 -8.07 -15.27
C SER A 64 11.37 -9.14 -14.79
N VAL A 65 11.03 -10.09 -15.68
CA VAL A 65 10.18 -11.24 -15.33
C VAL A 65 10.97 -12.21 -14.47
N LYS A 66 10.52 -12.44 -13.25
CA LYS A 66 11.12 -13.35 -12.27
C LYS A 66 10.66 -14.80 -12.51
N SER A 67 11.37 -15.75 -11.93
CA SER A 67 11.01 -17.17 -11.94
C SER A 67 10.56 -17.58 -10.54
N GLN A 68 9.26 -17.82 -10.36
CA GLN A 68 8.69 -18.15 -9.05
C GLN A 68 9.18 -19.48 -8.50
N TYR A 69 9.25 -19.57 -7.18
CA TYR A 69 9.46 -20.78 -6.43
C TYR A 69 8.11 -21.37 -5.97
N GLY A 70 7.88 -22.65 -6.22
CA GLY A 70 6.68 -23.33 -5.76
C GLY A 70 5.37 -22.69 -6.26
N GLN A 71 4.40 -22.58 -5.36
CA GLN A 71 3.07 -22.01 -5.64
C GLN A 71 2.95 -20.54 -5.20
N SER A 72 4.04 -19.78 -5.27
CA SER A 72 4.10 -18.39 -4.76
C SER A 72 3.76 -17.31 -5.79
N CYS A 73 3.03 -17.62 -6.86
CA CYS A 73 2.62 -16.66 -7.89
C CYS A 73 1.97 -15.40 -7.31
N TRP A 74 1.17 -15.53 -6.24
CA TRP A 74 0.53 -14.44 -5.53
C TRP A 74 1.53 -13.42 -4.96
N ALA A 75 2.67 -13.88 -4.43
CA ALA A 75 3.72 -13.01 -3.90
C ALA A 75 4.47 -12.30 -5.03
N TYR A 76 4.80 -13.05 -6.10
CA TYR A 76 5.49 -12.49 -7.27
C TYR A 76 4.66 -11.42 -7.98
N ALA A 77 3.37 -11.68 -8.19
CA ALA A 77 2.46 -10.71 -8.81
C ALA A 77 2.29 -9.46 -7.95
N SER A 78 2.17 -9.61 -6.62
CA SER A 78 2.03 -8.47 -5.70
C SER A 78 3.27 -7.59 -5.65
N MET A 79 4.47 -8.20 -5.58
CA MET A 79 5.73 -7.45 -5.64
C MET A 79 5.92 -6.78 -7.00
N ALA A 80 5.59 -7.46 -8.10
CA ALA A 80 5.64 -6.86 -9.44
C ALA A 80 4.76 -5.62 -9.54
N THR A 81 3.52 -5.67 -9.00
CA THR A 81 2.61 -4.52 -8.96
C THR A 81 3.18 -3.35 -8.15
N LEU A 82 3.83 -3.61 -7.01
CA LEU A 82 4.51 -2.56 -6.24
C LEU A 82 5.70 -1.97 -7.02
N GLU A 83 6.53 -2.83 -7.62
CA GLU A 83 7.67 -2.41 -8.44
C GLU A 83 7.25 -1.49 -9.60
N SER A 84 6.18 -1.88 -10.31
CA SER A 84 5.67 -1.09 -11.44
C SER A 84 5.12 0.27 -11.01
N MET A 85 4.42 0.33 -9.87
CA MET A 85 3.92 1.59 -9.32
C MET A 85 5.07 2.50 -8.91
N LEU A 86 6.08 1.98 -8.22
CA LEU A 86 7.24 2.76 -7.81
C LEU A 86 8.03 3.29 -9.02
N LEU A 87 8.26 2.45 -10.05
CA LEU A 87 8.89 2.89 -11.30
C LEU A 87 8.06 3.98 -12.01
N ARG A 88 6.75 3.84 -12.01
CA ARG A 88 5.84 4.82 -12.62
C ARG A 88 5.87 6.17 -11.89
N LEU A 89 6.10 6.17 -10.57
CA LEU A 89 6.29 7.37 -9.74
C LEU A 89 7.73 7.93 -9.82
N GLY A 90 8.64 7.29 -10.55
CA GLY A 90 10.00 7.77 -10.76
C GLY A 90 11.03 7.27 -9.74
N TYR A 91 10.67 6.31 -8.88
CA TYR A 91 11.64 5.68 -7.99
C TYR A 91 12.55 4.72 -8.75
N ASP A 92 13.82 4.66 -8.36
CA ASP A 92 14.77 3.68 -8.90
C ASP A 92 14.61 2.35 -8.16
N VAL A 93 13.79 1.48 -8.72
CA VAL A 93 13.48 0.16 -8.15
C VAL A 93 13.83 -0.93 -9.14
N ALA A 94 14.75 -1.80 -8.74
CA ALA A 94 15.18 -2.92 -9.56
C ALA A 94 14.49 -4.23 -9.22
N ASP A 95 14.33 -4.56 -7.94
CA ASP A 95 13.90 -5.89 -7.49
C ASP A 95 13.44 -5.87 -6.03
N MET A 96 12.20 -6.30 -5.78
CA MET A 96 11.64 -6.52 -4.44
C MET A 96 11.76 -7.98 -4.05
N SER A 97 12.05 -8.24 -2.78
CA SER A 97 12.21 -9.58 -2.23
C SER A 97 10.86 -10.28 -2.05
N THR A 98 10.58 -11.22 -2.93
CA THR A 98 9.41 -12.10 -2.81
C THR A 98 9.60 -13.16 -1.73
N ASP A 99 10.84 -13.55 -1.44
CA ASP A 99 11.15 -14.53 -0.40
C ASP A 99 10.87 -13.97 0.99
N HIS A 100 11.13 -12.68 1.21
CA HIS A 100 10.79 -12.00 2.44
C HIS A 100 9.28 -12.06 2.72
N LEU A 101 8.45 -11.73 1.73
CA LEU A 101 6.99 -11.86 1.84
C LEU A 101 6.56 -13.31 2.12
N ASN A 102 7.12 -14.29 1.41
CA ASN A 102 6.77 -15.70 1.60
C ASN A 102 7.09 -16.21 3.01
N LEU A 103 8.22 -15.79 3.58
CA LEU A 103 8.63 -16.13 4.94
C LEU A 103 7.77 -15.40 5.99
N TRP A 104 7.49 -14.12 5.79
CA TRP A 104 6.60 -13.36 6.66
C TRP A 104 5.21 -13.99 6.74
N ALA A 105 4.71 -14.51 5.63
CA ALA A 105 3.39 -15.10 5.49
C ALA A 105 3.34 -16.57 5.95
N THR A 106 4.00 -16.91 7.05
CA THR A 106 3.98 -18.25 7.66
C THR A 106 3.51 -18.19 9.11
N THR A 107 3.25 -19.36 9.70
CA THR A 107 2.93 -19.49 11.13
C THR A 107 4.14 -19.11 11.97
N ARG A 108 3.94 -18.33 13.01
CA ARG A 108 4.95 -17.97 14.00
C ARG A 108 4.93 -18.94 15.17
N SER A 109 6.01 -18.96 15.95
CA SER A 109 6.15 -19.86 17.10
C SER A 109 5.14 -19.60 18.22
N ASP A 110 4.63 -18.37 18.33
CA ASP A 110 3.55 -17.98 19.26
C ASP A 110 2.15 -18.40 18.78
N GLY A 111 2.06 -19.03 17.61
CA GLY A 111 0.81 -19.48 16.97
C GLY A 111 0.10 -18.42 16.15
N THR A 112 0.63 -17.18 16.11
CA THR A 112 0.08 -16.11 15.26
C THR A 112 0.52 -16.27 13.79
N GLY A 113 -0.10 -15.48 12.91
CA GLY A 113 0.24 -15.44 11.49
C GLY A 113 -0.57 -16.41 10.64
N TRP A 114 -0.14 -16.56 9.40
CA TRP A 114 -0.80 -17.40 8.42
C TRP A 114 -0.37 -18.85 8.56
N GLN A 115 -1.30 -19.76 8.86
CA GLN A 115 -1.01 -21.20 8.97
C GLN A 115 -0.79 -21.81 7.59
N ARG A 116 0.40 -21.58 7.04
CA ARG A 116 0.84 -22.08 5.75
C ARG A 116 2.34 -22.37 5.74
N ASP A 117 2.73 -23.30 4.87
CA ASP A 117 4.13 -23.63 4.66
C ASP A 117 4.80 -22.66 3.67
N ILE A 118 6.12 -22.55 3.76
CA ILE A 118 6.95 -21.77 2.83
C ILE A 118 6.76 -22.27 1.40
N GLY A 119 6.55 -21.36 0.46
CA GLY A 119 6.36 -21.71 -0.95
C GLY A 119 5.03 -22.36 -1.30
N SER A 120 4.10 -22.41 -0.34
CA SER A 120 2.73 -22.84 -0.57
C SER A 120 1.91 -21.78 -1.30
N ASP A 121 0.73 -22.21 -1.76
CA ASP A 121 -0.28 -21.33 -2.32
C ASP A 121 -0.68 -20.21 -1.34
N GLY A 122 -1.22 -19.12 -1.88
CA GLY A 122 -1.69 -17.98 -1.13
C GLY A 122 -2.62 -17.12 -1.99
N TYR A 123 -3.05 -16.00 -1.44
CA TYR A 123 -3.98 -15.11 -2.11
C TYR A 123 -3.69 -13.63 -1.79
N PRO A 124 -4.29 -12.69 -2.55
CA PRO A 124 -3.92 -11.27 -2.52
C PRO A 124 -3.97 -10.62 -1.14
N ASN A 125 -4.91 -10.98 -0.28
CA ASN A 125 -5.03 -10.37 1.05
C ASN A 125 -3.80 -10.60 1.95
N ILE A 126 -3.08 -11.72 1.74
CA ILE A 126 -1.82 -11.98 2.47
C ILE A 126 -0.78 -10.92 2.10
N ALA A 127 -0.61 -10.67 0.80
CA ALA A 127 0.34 -9.66 0.34
C ALA A 127 -0.11 -8.23 0.71
N LEU A 128 -1.42 -7.94 0.63
CA LEU A 128 -1.95 -6.64 1.04
C LEU A 128 -1.75 -6.38 2.54
N GLY A 129 -1.92 -7.40 3.39
CA GLY A 129 -1.59 -7.31 4.80
C GLY A 129 -0.13 -6.93 5.04
N TYR A 130 0.79 -7.63 4.38
CA TYR A 130 2.23 -7.36 4.45
C TYR A 130 2.59 -5.94 4.00
N LEU A 131 2.04 -5.49 2.88
CA LEU A 131 2.34 -4.18 2.30
C LEU A 131 1.70 -3.03 3.09
N SER A 132 0.40 -3.15 3.42
CA SER A 132 -0.34 -2.10 4.13
C SER A 132 0.04 -1.95 5.61
N SER A 133 0.73 -2.94 6.18
CA SER A 133 1.27 -2.88 7.54
C SER A 133 2.74 -2.45 7.60
N TRP A 134 3.30 -2.05 6.47
CA TRP A 134 4.69 -1.62 6.33
C TRP A 134 5.72 -2.68 6.80
N GLN A 135 5.33 -3.96 6.71
CA GLN A 135 6.24 -5.08 6.98
C GLN A 135 7.08 -5.41 5.75
N GLY A 136 6.79 -4.78 4.61
CA GLY A 136 7.43 -5.05 3.33
C GLY A 136 7.42 -3.90 2.36
N GLY A 137 7.89 -4.20 1.16
CA GLY A 137 8.54 -3.31 0.25
C GLY A 137 10.05 -3.39 0.49
N VAL A 138 10.55 -4.63 0.78
CA VAL A 138 11.99 -4.89 1.02
C VAL A 138 12.69 -5.09 -0.31
N LEU A 139 13.77 -4.34 -0.56
CA LEU A 139 14.61 -4.57 -1.74
C LEU A 139 15.35 -5.92 -1.62
N GLN A 140 15.51 -6.65 -2.72
CA GLN A 140 16.26 -7.90 -2.73
C GLN A 140 17.72 -7.70 -2.30
N SER A 141 18.32 -6.55 -2.60
CA SER A 141 19.66 -6.17 -2.14
C SER A 141 19.75 -6.04 -0.61
N ASP A 142 18.70 -5.54 0.03
CA ASP A 142 18.67 -5.32 1.48
C ASP A 142 18.26 -6.60 2.23
N ALA A 143 17.48 -7.47 1.59
CA ALA A 143 17.12 -8.77 2.13
C ALA A 143 18.33 -9.70 2.35
N GLY A 144 19.42 -9.49 1.61
CA GLY A 144 20.67 -10.24 1.77
C GLY A 144 20.46 -11.74 1.64
N ASP A 145 20.72 -12.48 2.74
CA ASP A 145 20.60 -13.94 2.79
C ASP A 145 19.14 -14.45 2.98
N VAL A 146 18.15 -13.57 3.02
CA VAL A 146 16.74 -13.97 3.12
C VAL A 146 16.34 -14.70 1.84
N SER A 147 16.18 -16.01 1.96
CA SER A 147 15.74 -16.87 0.88
C SER A 147 14.93 -18.05 1.43
N LEU A 148 14.09 -18.65 0.61
CA LEU A 148 13.26 -19.80 1.00
C LEU A 148 14.07 -21.05 1.35
N ASN A 149 15.33 -21.11 0.93
CA ASN A 149 16.28 -22.17 1.28
C ASN A 149 17.26 -21.76 2.39
N GLY A 150 17.08 -20.58 2.99
CA GLY A 150 17.93 -20.03 4.03
C GLY A 150 17.60 -20.51 5.43
N SER A 151 18.21 -19.86 6.43
CA SER A 151 18.02 -20.15 7.86
C SER A 151 16.88 -19.35 8.50
N TYR A 152 16.21 -18.48 7.76
CA TYR A 152 15.14 -17.64 8.26
C TYR A 152 13.80 -18.35 8.32
N THR A 153 13.00 -18.01 9.31
CA THR A 153 11.60 -18.43 9.49
C THR A 153 10.73 -17.17 9.67
N GLY A 154 9.42 -17.32 9.76
CA GLY A 154 8.52 -16.21 10.06
C GLY A 154 8.83 -15.46 11.36
N ASP A 155 9.47 -16.14 12.34
CA ASP A 155 9.88 -15.54 13.62
C ASP A 155 11.21 -14.78 13.56
N THR A 156 12.10 -15.18 12.67
CA THR A 156 13.49 -14.70 12.62
C THR A 156 13.78 -13.77 11.47
N ILE A 157 12.81 -13.57 10.56
CA ILE A 157 12.96 -12.66 9.43
C ILE A 157 13.09 -11.21 9.92
N PRO A 158 14.06 -10.42 9.41
CA PRO A 158 14.19 -9.03 9.79
C PRO A 158 12.98 -8.20 9.28
N LEU A 159 12.29 -7.48 10.18
CA LEU A 159 11.10 -6.69 9.83
C LEU A 159 11.40 -5.19 9.64
N ASP A 160 12.64 -4.76 9.85
CA ASP A 160 13.11 -3.38 9.75
C ASP A 160 13.77 -3.05 8.40
N LEU A 161 13.59 -3.92 7.40
CA LEU A 161 14.18 -3.78 6.07
C LEU A 161 13.26 -3.11 5.03
N ALA A 162 12.00 -2.85 5.38
CA ALA A 162 11.05 -2.23 4.46
C ALA A 162 11.55 -0.84 4.03
N ARG A 163 11.51 -0.57 2.71
CA ARG A 163 11.91 0.71 2.11
C ARG A 163 10.73 1.57 1.70
N TYR A 164 9.57 0.94 1.51
CA TYR A 164 8.35 1.60 1.08
C TYR A 164 7.16 1.08 1.88
N GLY A 165 6.32 1.98 2.35
CA GLY A 165 5.07 1.68 3.01
C GLY A 165 3.89 1.98 2.09
N VAL A 166 3.07 0.98 1.78
CA VAL A 166 1.86 1.19 0.97
C VAL A 166 0.81 1.93 1.79
N THR A 167 0.27 3.01 1.23
CA THR A 167 -0.73 3.87 1.88
C THR A 167 -2.13 3.69 1.30
N SER A 168 -2.24 3.38 0.01
CA SER A 168 -3.55 3.20 -0.63
C SER A 168 -3.56 2.11 -1.69
N VAL A 169 -4.72 1.44 -1.82
CA VAL A 169 -4.94 0.31 -2.75
C VAL A 169 -6.37 0.36 -3.26
N GLU A 170 -6.55 0.41 -4.57
CA GLU A 170 -7.88 0.34 -5.20
C GLU A 170 -8.21 -1.07 -5.67
N TYR A 171 -9.38 -1.58 -5.30
CA TYR A 171 -9.90 -2.86 -5.78
C TYR A 171 -10.58 -2.71 -7.13
N LEU A 172 -10.22 -3.59 -8.06
CA LEU A 172 -10.63 -3.55 -9.45
C LEU A 172 -11.58 -4.70 -9.79
N THR A 173 -12.52 -4.44 -10.70
CA THR A 173 -13.50 -5.43 -11.14
C THR A 173 -13.68 -5.44 -12.64
N LYS A 174 -13.99 -6.60 -13.22
CA LYS A 174 -14.14 -6.82 -14.67
C LYS A 174 -15.14 -5.89 -15.34
N ASN A 175 -16.17 -5.45 -14.63
CA ASN A 175 -17.22 -4.56 -15.16
C ASN A 175 -16.80 -3.08 -15.28
N ARG A 176 -15.55 -2.74 -14.92
CA ARG A 176 -14.97 -1.39 -15.04
C ARG A 176 -13.65 -1.42 -15.83
N PRO A 177 -13.64 -1.87 -17.10
CA PRO A 177 -12.41 -2.05 -17.88
C PRO A 177 -11.66 -0.73 -18.09
N ASP A 178 -12.36 0.40 -18.24
CA ASP A 178 -11.72 1.71 -18.40
C ASP A 178 -10.96 2.12 -17.13
N ARG A 179 -11.51 1.79 -15.95
CA ARG A 179 -10.79 2.05 -14.69
C ARG A 179 -9.54 1.18 -14.55
N ILE A 180 -9.60 -0.09 -14.97
CA ILE A 180 -8.43 -0.98 -15.00
C ILE A 180 -7.35 -0.38 -15.92
N LYS A 181 -7.72 0.04 -17.13
CA LYS A 181 -6.82 0.69 -18.09
C LYS A 181 -6.20 1.96 -17.50
N GLN A 182 -7.02 2.80 -16.85
CA GLN A 182 -6.54 4.02 -16.21
C GLN A 182 -5.53 3.70 -15.10
N CYS A 183 -5.83 2.73 -14.23
CA CYS A 183 -4.89 2.30 -13.18
C CYS A 183 -3.55 1.79 -13.75
N ILE A 184 -3.57 1.05 -14.87
CA ILE A 184 -2.34 0.61 -15.52
C ILE A 184 -1.52 1.82 -16.01
N MET A 185 -2.16 2.83 -16.58
CA MET A 185 -1.48 4.06 -17.03
C MET A 185 -0.93 4.88 -15.87
N ASP A 186 -1.70 5.02 -14.79
CA ASP A 186 -1.35 5.86 -13.65
C ASP A 186 -0.29 5.20 -12.75
N TYR A 187 -0.37 3.86 -12.58
CA TYR A 187 0.40 3.12 -11.58
C TYR A 187 1.28 2.01 -12.18
N GLY A 188 1.42 1.93 -13.51
CA GLY A 188 2.33 1.00 -14.19
C GLY A 188 1.80 -0.42 -14.36
N GLY A 189 1.10 -0.98 -13.39
CA GLY A 189 0.55 -2.32 -13.45
C GLY A 189 -0.51 -2.57 -12.38
N VAL A 190 -1.28 -3.65 -12.55
CA VAL A 190 -2.32 -4.05 -11.59
C VAL A 190 -2.25 -5.56 -11.34
N TYR A 191 -2.47 -5.95 -10.10
CA TYR A 191 -2.57 -7.36 -9.71
C TYR A 191 -3.90 -7.96 -10.16
N SER A 192 -3.85 -9.15 -10.73
CA SER A 192 -5.04 -9.98 -10.94
C SER A 192 -4.71 -11.47 -10.88
N SER A 193 -5.75 -12.30 -10.93
CA SER A 193 -5.61 -13.75 -10.99
C SER A 193 -6.61 -14.33 -11.98
N PHE A 194 -6.26 -15.46 -12.55
CA PHE A 194 -7.12 -16.19 -13.48
C PHE A 194 -7.00 -17.71 -13.28
N GLY A 195 -7.90 -18.47 -13.91
CA GLY A 195 -7.85 -19.92 -13.86
C GLY A 195 -7.10 -20.48 -15.06
N ILE A 196 -6.02 -21.23 -14.85
CA ILE A 196 -5.24 -21.85 -15.92
C ILE A 196 -5.76 -23.26 -16.24
N ASN A 197 -6.03 -23.50 -17.53
CA ASN A 197 -6.10 -24.80 -18.14
C ASN A 197 -5.32 -24.76 -19.46
N TYR A 198 -4.22 -25.51 -19.54
CA TYR A 198 -3.29 -25.47 -20.69
C TYR A 198 -3.92 -25.86 -22.04
N ALA A 199 -5.08 -26.51 -22.05
CA ALA A 199 -5.81 -26.80 -23.31
C ALA A 199 -6.36 -25.50 -23.98
N TYR A 200 -6.37 -24.39 -23.25
CA TYR A 200 -6.85 -23.07 -23.70
C TYR A 200 -5.71 -22.07 -23.89
N TYR A 201 -4.46 -22.56 -23.88
CA TYR A 201 -3.26 -21.77 -24.13
C TYR A 201 -2.71 -22.04 -25.53
N SER A 202 -2.29 -20.99 -26.24
CA SER A 202 -1.61 -21.07 -27.53
C SER A 202 -0.12 -20.76 -27.35
N ASP A 203 0.75 -21.77 -27.55
CA ASP A 203 2.20 -21.58 -27.55
C ASP A 203 2.68 -20.69 -28.70
N ASP A 204 2.08 -20.79 -29.88
CA ASP A 204 2.49 -20.04 -31.06
C ASP A 204 2.11 -18.56 -30.99
N ARG A 205 1.01 -18.26 -30.33
CA ARG A 205 0.47 -16.90 -30.21
C ARG A 205 0.67 -16.27 -28.84
N LEU A 206 1.14 -17.07 -27.87
CA LEU A 206 1.30 -16.69 -26.47
C LEU A 206 0.02 -16.03 -25.92
N SER A 207 -1.10 -16.72 -26.15
CA SER A 207 -2.44 -16.21 -25.85
C SER A 207 -3.24 -17.23 -25.06
N TYR A 208 -4.15 -16.73 -24.23
CA TYR A 208 -4.99 -17.53 -23.35
C TYR A 208 -6.42 -16.97 -23.29
N TYR A 209 -7.40 -17.88 -23.32
CA TYR A 209 -8.80 -17.55 -23.13
C TYR A 209 -9.58 -18.72 -22.55
N LEU A 210 -10.25 -18.51 -21.43
CA LEU A 210 -11.18 -19.45 -20.84
C LEU A 210 -12.59 -18.87 -20.91
N PRO A 211 -13.54 -19.53 -21.65
CA PRO A 211 -14.86 -18.98 -21.88
C PRO A 211 -15.76 -19.02 -20.64
N GLU A 212 -16.78 -18.16 -20.58
CA GLU A 212 -17.70 -18.04 -19.45
C GLU A 212 -18.46 -19.36 -19.16
N ASN A 213 -18.76 -20.14 -20.17
CA ASN A 213 -19.46 -21.42 -20.03
C ASN A 213 -18.54 -22.59 -19.64
N TYR A 214 -17.27 -22.33 -19.32
CA TYR A 214 -16.32 -23.35 -18.91
C TYR A 214 -16.69 -23.95 -17.54
N THR A 215 -16.80 -25.27 -17.48
CA THR A 215 -17.16 -26.04 -16.28
C THR A 215 -16.09 -27.05 -15.85
N GLY A 216 -14.93 -27.06 -16.54
CA GLY A 216 -13.86 -28.00 -16.25
C GLY A 216 -12.96 -27.58 -15.10
N GLY A 217 -11.92 -28.40 -14.83
CA GLY A 217 -10.91 -28.10 -13.80
C GLY A 217 -9.87 -27.08 -14.27
N TYR A 218 -9.41 -26.24 -13.36
CA TYR A 218 -8.35 -25.25 -13.57
C TYR A 218 -7.48 -25.12 -12.30
N SER A 219 -6.30 -24.55 -12.47
CA SER A 219 -5.46 -24.09 -11.34
C SER A 219 -5.48 -22.57 -11.26
N GLY A 220 -5.60 -22.01 -10.07
CA GLY A 220 -5.47 -20.57 -9.86
C GLY A 220 -4.06 -20.08 -10.15
N HIS A 221 -3.91 -18.91 -10.76
CA HIS A 221 -2.61 -18.29 -11.02
C HIS A 221 -2.71 -16.78 -10.96
N SER A 222 -1.77 -16.17 -10.22
CA SER A 222 -1.71 -14.72 -10.04
C SER A 222 -0.65 -14.12 -10.96
N ILE A 223 -0.96 -12.97 -11.51
CA ILE A 223 -0.17 -12.24 -12.50
C ILE A 223 -0.28 -10.73 -12.31
N GLU A 224 0.62 -10.01 -12.93
CA GLU A 224 0.50 -8.58 -13.12
C GLU A 224 -0.02 -8.25 -14.53
N VAL A 225 -1.05 -7.40 -14.63
CA VAL A 225 -1.53 -6.86 -15.91
C VAL A 225 -0.86 -5.52 -16.15
N VAL A 226 -0.15 -5.39 -17.28
CA VAL A 226 0.74 -4.25 -17.57
C VAL A 226 0.40 -3.52 -18.86
N GLY A 227 -0.70 -3.89 -19.52
CA GLY A 227 -1.11 -3.26 -20.77
C GLY A 227 -2.32 -3.91 -21.40
N TRP A 228 -2.66 -3.44 -22.58
CA TRP A 228 -3.78 -3.94 -23.38
C TRP A 228 -3.62 -3.59 -24.87
N ASP A 229 -4.40 -4.28 -25.71
CA ASP A 229 -4.63 -3.96 -27.10
C ASP A 229 -6.09 -4.26 -27.45
N ASP A 230 -6.88 -3.20 -27.76
CA ASP A 230 -8.30 -3.32 -28.11
C ASP A 230 -8.51 -4.00 -29.46
N ASP A 231 -7.50 -3.98 -30.33
CA ASP A 231 -7.51 -4.57 -31.65
C ASP A 231 -6.87 -5.96 -31.71
N TYR A 232 -6.40 -6.50 -30.56
CA TYR A 232 -5.77 -7.83 -30.52
C TYR A 232 -6.70 -8.86 -31.16
N PRO A 233 -6.26 -9.55 -32.24
CA PRO A 233 -7.17 -10.39 -33.04
C PRO A 233 -7.66 -11.60 -32.22
N ARG A 234 -8.95 -11.79 -32.17
CA ARG A 234 -9.59 -12.94 -31.50
C ARG A 234 -9.18 -14.29 -32.09
N GLU A 235 -8.76 -14.32 -33.36
CA GLU A 235 -8.25 -15.50 -34.05
C GLU A 235 -6.92 -15.99 -33.50
N ASN A 236 -6.23 -15.20 -32.70
CA ASN A 236 -4.99 -15.60 -32.01
C ASN A 236 -5.24 -16.52 -30.81
N PHE A 237 -6.48 -16.65 -30.35
CA PHE A 237 -6.79 -17.54 -29.21
C PHE A 237 -7.13 -18.96 -29.68
N PRO A 238 -6.74 -20.02 -28.92
CA PRO A 238 -7.07 -21.41 -29.27
C PRO A 238 -8.56 -21.67 -29.39
N GLN A 239 -9.34 -21.01 -28.53
CA GLN A 239 -10.78 -20.93 -28.62
C GLN A 239 -11.12 -19.45 -28.88
N MET A 240 -11.85 -19.19 -29.95
CA MET A 240 -12.09 -17.83 -30.42
C MET A 240 -13.13 -17.12 -29.52
N PRO A 241 -12.76 -16.00 -28.86
CA PRO A 241 -13.73 -15.16 -28.15
C PRO A 241 -14.71 -14.50 -29.12
N GLU A 242 -15.75 -13.86 -28.60
CA GLU A 242 -16.72 -13.14 -29.42
C GLU A 242 -16.11 -11.89 -30.09
N ASN A 243 -15.30 -11.14 -29.35
CA ASN A 243 -14.71 -9.86 -29.78
C ASN A 243 -13.17 -9.89 -29.76
N ASN A 244 -12.57 -8.94 -30.47
CA ASN A 244 -11.16 -8.60 -30.35
C ASN A 244 -10.87 -7.99 -28.99
N GLY A 245 -9.59 -7.94 -28.64
CA GLY A 245 -9.07 -7.27 -27.45
C GLY A 245 -8.48 -8.23 -26.41
N ALA A 246 -7.37 -7.80 -25.86
CA ALA A 246 -6.63 -8.58 -24.89
C ALA A 246 -5.86 -7.71 -23.89
N TRP A 247 -5.65 -8.25 -22.72
CA TRP A 247 -4.75 -7.75 -21.70
C TRP A 247 -3.35 -8.32 -21.89
N LEU A 248 -2.31 -7.49 -21.82
CA LEU A 248 -0.93 -7.91 -21.73
C LEU A 248 -0.58 -8.19 -20.27
N ILE A 249 -0.20 -9.43 -19.97
CA ILE A 249 0.18 -9.82 -18.62
C ILE A 249 1.66 -10.16 -18.51
N LYS A 250 2.26 -9.82 -17.37
CA LYS A 250 3.59 -10.24 -16.92
C LYS A 250 3.45 -11.46 -16.04
N ASN A 251 4.05 -12.58 -16.49
CA ASN A 251 4.06 -13.85 -15.74
C ASN A 251 5.23 -13.89 -14.73
N SER A 252 5.29 -14.94 -13.95
CA SER A 252 6.35 -15.23 -12.97
C SER A 252 7.08 -16.55 -13.23
N HIS A 253 7.20 -16.96 -14.49
CA HIS A 253 7.90 -18.19 -14.91
C HIS A 253 9.25 -17.93 -15.59
N GLY A 254 9.83 -16.74 -15.39
CA GLY A 254 11.05 -16.32 -16.07
C GLY A 254 10.84 -16.00 -17.55
N ASN A 255 11.94 -15.69 -18.22
CA ASN A 255 11.96 -15.39 -19.66
C ASN A 255 11.98 -16.68 -20.49
N TYR A 256 10.87 -17.43 -20.52
CA TYR A 256 10.78 -18.75 -21.16
C TYR A 256 10.20 -18.74 -22.58
N ASN A 257 9.61 -17.63 -23.01
CA ASN A 257 8.94 -17.55 -24.31
C ASN A 257 9.45 -16.37 -25.17
N SER A 258 9.05 -16.31 -26.43
CA SER A 258 9.51 -15.28 -27.38
C SER A 258 9.03 -13.86 -27.04
N LEU A 259 8.05 -13.70 -26.12
CA LEU A 259 7.58 -12.42 -25.64
C LEU A 259 8.26 -12.00 -24.30
N GLY A 260 9.29 -12.73 -23.89
CA GLY A 260 10.08 -12.40 -22.70
C GLY A 260 9.39 -12.73 -21.36
N GLY A 261 8.52 -13.75 -21.34
CA GLY A 261 7.75 -14.13 -20.16
C GLY A 261 6.37 -13.46 -20.04
N TYR A 262 5.97 -12.71 -21.05
CA TYR A 262 4.63 -12.12 -21.14
C TYR A 262 3.69 -12.99 -21.98
N LEU A 263 2.38 -12.77 -21.84
CA LEU A 263 1.34 -13.38 -22.70
C LEU A 263 0.09 -12.49 -22.76
N TRP A 264 -0.81 -12.81 -23.70
CA TRP A 264 -2.06 -12.11 -23.89
C TRP A 264 -3.24 -12.92 -23.33
N ILE A 265 -4.13 -12.28 -22.59
CA ILE A 265 -5.37 -12.87 -22.10
C ILE A 265 -6.55 -12.09 -22.64
N SER A 266 -7.52 -12.79 -23.24
CA SER A 266 -8.73 -12.14 -23.77
C SER A 266 -9.45 -11.31 -22.71
N TYR A 267 -10.04 -10.17 -23.10
CA TYR A 267 -10.95 -9.39 -22.25
C TYR A 267 -12.14 -10.22 -21.76
N GLU A 268 -12.52 -11.24 -22.54
CA GLU A 268 -13.66 -12.11 -22.23
C GLU A 268 -13.30 -13.28 -21.30
N ASP A 269 -12.04 -13.43 -20.89
CA ASP A 269 -11.67 -14.48 -19.94
C ASP A 269 -12.55 -14.44 -18.67
N VAL A 270 -13.11 -15.60 -18.31
CA VAL A 270 -14.14 -15.67 -17.27
C VAL A 270 -13.63 -15.31 -15.88
N TYR A 271 -12.34 -15.56 -15.61
CA TYR A 271 -11.78 -15.41 -14.27
C TYR A 271 -10.96 -14.14 -14.08
N LEU A 272 -10.32 -13.63 -15.13
CA LEU A 272 -9.48 -12.43 -15.01
C LEU A 272 -10.33 -11.21 -14.58
N PHE A 273 -9.95 -10.55 -13.51
CA PHE A 273 -10.74 -9.51 -12.83
C PHE A 273 -12.12 -9.96 -12.34
N GLY A 274 -12.39 -11.25 -12.39
CA GLY A 274 -13.67 -11.83 -12.00
C GLY A 274 -13.82 -11.99 -10.48
N SER A 275 -15.02 -12.35 -10.05
CA SER A 275 -15.34 -12.49 -8.62
C SER A 275 -14.73 -13.73 -7.95
N LYS A 276 -14.17 -14.66 -8.73
CA LYS A 276 -13.65 -15.93 -8.21
C LYS A 276 -12.33 -15.77 -7.44
N PHE A 277 -11.47 -14.86 -7.89
CA PHE A 277 -10.13 -14.60 -7.34
C PHE A 277 -10.03 -13.15 -6.88
N LYS A 278 -10.78 -12.77 -5.84
CA LYS A 278 -10.80 -11.41 -5.29
C LYS A 278 -9.74 -11.22 -4.18
N PRO A 279 -9.26 -9.99 -4.01
CA PRO A 279 -9.39 -8.85 -4.90
C PRO A 279 -8.39 -8.87 -6.05
N SER A 280 -8.75 -8.30 -7.22
CA SER A 280 -7.78 -7.70 -8.14
C SER A 280 -7.57 -6.26 -7.71
N TYR A 281 -6.34 -5.70 -7.83
CA TYR A 281 -6.07 -4.38 -7.27
C TYR A 281 -4.95 -3.62 -7.99
N ALA A 282 -4.99 -2.29 -7.87
CA ALA A 282 -3.87 -1.40 -8.08
C ALA A 282 -3.32 -0.92 -6.73
N ILE A 283 -2.00 -0.82 -6.58
CA ILE A 283 -1.39 -0.04 -5.51
C ILE A 283 -1.37 1.41 -5.99
N THR A 284 -2.05 2.30 -5.27
CA THR A 284 -2.29 3.67 -5.72
C THR A 284 -1.48 4.71 -4.94
N GLY A 285 -0.85 4.30 -3.82
CA GLY A 285 0.03 5.16 -3.04
C GLY A 285 1.01 4.37 -2.19
N ALA A 286 2.21 4.93 -2.06
CA ALA A 286 3.24 4.46 -1.15
C ALA A 286 4.14 5.62 -0.73
N VAL A 287 4.79 5.48 0.43
CA VAL A 287 5.76 6.44 0.96
C VAL A 287 7.11 5.76 1.19
N PRO A 288 8.24 6.45 0.98
CA PRO A 288 9.55 5.97 1.40
C PRO A 288 9.61 5.84 2.92
N LEU A 289 10.26 4.79 3.43
CA LEU A 289 10.48 4.59 4.85
C LEU A 289 11.92 4.97 5.21
N ASP A 290 12.18 6.25 5.34
CA ASP A 290 13.48 6.85 5.65
C ASP A 290 13.71 7.11 7.14
N GLY A 291 12.72 6.77 7.99
CA GLY A 291 12.73 7.02 9.43
C GLY A 291 12.06 8.32 9.86
N GLY A 292 11.56 9.14 8.92
CA GLY A 292 10.78 10.35 9.19
C GLY A 292 9.33 10.08 9.61
N GLN A 293 8.85 8.85 9.39
CA GLN A 293 7.47 8.44 9.62
C GLN A 293 7.38 7.15 10.43
N LYS A 294 6.27 6.97 11.13
CA LYS A 294 5.95 5.75 11.86
C LYS A 294 4.49 5.36 11.65
N LEU A 295 4.24 4.09 11.34
CA LEU A 295 2.89 3.55 11.26
C LEU A 295 2.44 3.04 12.63
N ILE A 296 1.35 3.59 13.13
CA ILE A 296 0.70 3.14 14.38
C ILE A 296 -0.52 2.31 14.00
N GLN A 297 -0.57 1.07 14.48
CA GLN A 297 -1.58 0.08 14.09
C GLN A 297 -1.77 -0.99 15.16
N ASN A 298 -2.97 -1.59 15.20
CA ASN A 298 -3.29 -2.70 16.12
C ASN A 298 -3.20 -4.07 15.43
N GLU A 299 -3.03 -4.10 14.10
CA GLU A 299 -2.91 -5.32 13.32
C GLU A 299 -1.82 -5.16 12.24
N ILE A 300 -1.21 -6.25 11.82
CA ILE A 300 -0.16 -6.27 10.79
C ILE A 300 -0.52 -7.16 9.60
N TYR A 301 -1.73 -7.68 9.55
CA TYR A 301 -2.12 -8.70 8.57
C TYR A 301 -3.17 -8.18 7.56
N GLY A 302 -3.60 -6.92 7.70
CA GLY A 302 -4.59 -6.28 6.84
C GLY A 302 -6.02 -6.79 7.03
N ALA A 303 -6.90 -6.38 6.13
CA ALA A 303 -8.29 -6.80 6.18
C ALA A 303 -8.45 -8.26 5.77
N THR A 304 -8.99 -9.08 6.65
CA THR A 304 -9.39 -10.47 6.37
C THR A 304 -10.87 -10.57 6.02
N TYR A 305 -11.65 -9.60 6.50
CA TYR A 305 -13.09 -9.51 6.30
C TYR A 305 -13.52 -8.04 6.14
N GLU A 306 -14.75 -7.83 5.64
CA GLU A 306 -15.39 -6.52 5.58
C GLU A 306 -16.56 -6.48 6.56
N PHE A 307 -16.41 -5.72 7.64
CA PHE A 307 -17.46 -5.52 8.62
C PHE A 307 -18.57 -4.63 8.04
N GLN A 308 -19.78 -5.14 7.98
CA GLN A 308 -20.95 -4.44 7.47
C GLN A 308 -22.14 -4.67 8.41
N TYR A 309 -22.92 -3.63 8.62
CA TYR A 309 -24.15 -3.74 9.42
C TYR A 309 -25.33 -3.15 8.65
N PRO A 310 -26.14 -4.00 7.98
CA PRO A 310 -27.18 -3.56 7.05
C PRO A 310 -28.26 -2.67 7.67
N GLU A 311 -28.48 -2.79 8.99
CA GLU A 311 -29.53 -2.07 9.70
C GLU A 311 -29.12 -0.64 10.12
N ALA A 312 -27.85 -0.26 9.93
CA ALA A 312 -27.35 1.06 10.29
C ALA A 312 -26.58 1.68 9.12
N PRO A 313 -27.17 2.69 8.44
CA PRO A 313 -26.47 3.36 7.34
C PRO A 313 -25.30 4.23 7.82
N VAL A 314 -25.27 4.62 9.09
CA VAL A 314 -24.18 5.41 9.69
C VAL A 314 -23.59 4.64 10.84
N LEU A 315 -22.30 4.33 10.75
CA LEU A 315 -21.54 3.67 11.81
C LEU A 315 -20.22 4.40 12.04
N THR A 316 -19.79 4.43 13.30
CA THR A 316 -18.47 4.91 13.67
C THR A 316 -17.64 3.75 14.19
N TYR A 317 -16.47 3.59 13.60
CA TYR A 317 -15.48 2.56 13.91
C TYR A 317 -14.25 3.25 14.53
N LEU A 318 -13.72 2.70 15.60
CA LEU A 318 -12.69 3.34 16.38
C LEU A 318 -11.62 2.35 16.82
N ASN A 319 -10.35 2.71 16.64
CA ASN A 319 -9.21 2.02 17.23
C ASN A 319 -8.50 2.91 18.24
N ARG A 320 -8.14 2.32 19.38
CA ARG A 320 -7.29 2.97 20.38
C ARG A 320 -5.82 2.73 20.06
N PHE A 321 -5.02 3.76 20.28
CA PHE A 321 -3.60 3.72 20.02
C PHE A 321 -2.76 4.23 21.17
N THR A 322 -1.54 3.70 21.26
CA THR A 322 -0.44 4.32 21.99
C THR A 322 0.53 4.88 20.95
N PHE A 323 0.69 6.19 20.94
CA PHE A 323 1.58 6.89 20.04
C PHE A 323 3.00 6.99 20.63
N ASP A 324 3.98 7.16 19.76
CA ASP A 324 5.36 7.37 20.13
C ASP A 324 5.61 8.87 20.35
N GLU A 325 6.18 9.24 21.50
CA GLU A 325 6.51 10.64 21.83
C GLU A 325 7.43 11.32 20.80
N ALA A 326 8.25 10.53 20.11
CA ALA A 326 9.16 11.05 19.08
C ALA A 326 8.44 11.36 17.75
N PHE A 327 7.23 10.81 17.53
CA PHE A 327 6.40 11.00 16.34
C PHE A 327 5.06 11.58 16.77
N ASN A 328 5.06 12.86 17.06
CA ASN A 328 4.07 13.57 17.84
C ASN A 328 2.98 14.28 17.02
N ALA A 329 2.91 14.04 15.71
CA ALA A 329 1.82 14.54 14.87
C ALA A 329 1.30 13.43 13.96
N ILE A 330 -0.02 13.46 13.66
CA ILE A 330 -0.65 12.59 12.68
C ILE A 330 -0.57 13.28 11.31
N ASP A 331 0.12 12.66 10.37
CA ASP A 331 0.24 13.09 8.98
C ASP A 331 -0.88 12.47 8.12
N LYS A 332 -1.13 11.15 8.28
CA LYS A 332 -2.14 10.44 7.49
C LYS A 332 -2.95 9.46 8.34
N VAL A 333 -4.16 9.19 7.88
CA VAL A 333 -4.96 8.07 8.38
C VAL A 333 -5.30 7.14 7.23
N ILE A 334 -4.95 5.86 7.40
CA ILE A 334 -5.24 4.80 6.44
C ILE A 334 -6.34 3.92 7.01
N PHE A 335 -7.37 3.65 6.22
CA PHE A 335 -8.42 2.72 6.59
C PHE A 335 -8.91 1.95 5.37
N LYS A 336 -9.53 0.80 5.57
CA LYS A 336 -10.08 -0.02 4.48
C LYS A 336 -11.59 0.04 4.47
N SER A 337 -12.20 0.35 3.31
CA SER A 337 -13.66 0.34 3.15
C SER A 337 -14.07 -0.05 1.73
N ASP A 338 -15.20 -0.76 1.62
CA ASP A 338 -15.86 -1.09 0.35
C ASP A 338 -17.15 -0.27 0.12
N ALA A 339 -17.46 0.70 0.99
CA ALA A 339 -18.67 1.53 0.94
C ALA A 339 -18.58 2.64 -0.11
N VAL A 340 -18.34 2.29 -1.37
CA VAL A 340 -18.13 3.26 -2.48
C VAL A 340 -19.30 4.23 -2.58
N GLY A 341 -18.99 5.52 -2.60
CA GLY A 341 -19.95 6.63 -2.64
C GLY A 341 -20.39 7.12 -1.28
N ALA A 342 -20.15 6.39 -0.19
CA ALA A 342 -20.43 6.85 1.17
C ALA A 342 -19.53 8.02 1.55
N SER A 343 -20.05 8.98 2.32
CA SER A 343 -19.20 9.98 2.95
C SER A 343 -18.53 9.40 4.19
N TYR A 344 -17.36 9.92 4.53
CA TYR A 344 -16.70 9.57 5.78
C TYR A 344 -16.11 10.80 6.47
N SER A 345 -16.01 10.72 7.80
CA SER A 345 -15.32 11.71 8.62
C SER A 345 -14.34 11.00 9.55
N ILE A 346 -13.16 11.58 9.72
CA ILE A 346 -12.11 11.07 10.60
C ILE A 346 -11.98 12.00 11.80
N TYR A 347 -11.82 11.42 12.97
CA TYR A 347 -11.68 12.16 14.23
C TYR A 347 -10.53 11.62 15.06
N PHE A 348 -9.87 12.52 15.78
CA PHE A 348 -9.09 12.17 16.96
C PHE A 348 -9.99 12.23 18.19
N VAL A 349 -9.94 11.16 19.00
CA VAL A 349 -10.68 11.03 20.25
C VAL A 349 -9.69 11.04 21.39
N PRO A 350 -9.66 12.07 22.24
CA PRO A 350 -8.78 12.10 23.40
C PRO A 350 -9.26 11.05 24.41
N ASP A 351 -8.39 10.13 24.77
CA ASP A 351 -8.65 9.12 25.82
C ASP A 351 -7.38 8.90 26.66
N GLY A 352 -7.56 8.66 27.95
CA GLY A 352 -6.43 8.32 28.84
C GLY A 352 -6.02 6.86 28.69
N ALA A 353 -4.84 6.51 29.14
CA ALA A 353 -4.26 5.17 29.05
C ALA A 353 -5.18 4.04 29.56
N ASP A 354 -5.96 4.31 30.60
CA ASP A 354 -6.81 3.32 31.29
C ASP A 354 -8.32 3.57 31.12
N SER A 355 -8.72 4.53 30.26
CA SER A 355 -10.13 4.89 30.09
C SER A 355 -10.71 4.30 28.81
N THR A 356 -11.98 3.88 28.84
CA THR A 356 -12.76 3.62 27.62
C THR A 356 -12.99 4.95 26.91
N PRO A 357 -12.85 5.04 25.57
CA PRO A 357 -13.15 6.24 24.83
C PRO A 357 -14.56 6.74 25.10
N ASP A 358 -14.76 8.06 25.11
CA ASP A 358 -16.08 8.65 25.33
C ASP A 358 -16.92 8.59 24.03
N ALA A 359 -18.14 8.08 24.13
CA ALA A 359 -19.07 8.07 23.00
C ALA A 359 -19.63 9.48 22.67
N ASP A 360 -19.46 10.46 23.56
CA ASP A 360 -19.86 11.84 23.31
C ASP A 360 -18.89 12.53 22.32
N GLN A 361 -19.34 12.63 21.08
CA GLN A 361 -18.54 13.21 20.00
C GLN A 361 -18.29 14.72 20.15
N SER A 362 -18.89 15.40 21.14
CA SER A 362 -18.68 16.82 21.39
C SER A 362 -17.24 17.17 21.79
N HIS A 363 -16.48 16.20 22.27
CA HIS A 363 -15.08 16.33 22.70
C HIS A 363 -14.08 15.84 21.63
N TRP A 364 -14.58 15.34 20.49
CA TRP A 364 -13.73 14.81 19.44
C TRP A 364 -13.19 15.92 18.54
N THR A 365 -11.96 15.81 18.13
CA THR A 365 -11.38 16.72 17.13
C THR A 365 -11.59 16.13 15.75
N ARG A 366 -12.29 16.85 14.89
CA ARG A 366 -12.46 16.45 13.49
C ARG A 366 -11.16 16.70 12.74
N LEU A 367 -10.63 15.67 12.05
CA LEU A 367 -9.39 15.71 11.30
C LEU A 367 -9.63 15.84 9.81
N TYR A 368 -10.62 15.11 9.26
CA TYR A 368 -10.82 15.03 7.82
C TYR A 368 -12.26 14.67 7.46
N ASP A 369 -12.69 15.09 6.26
CA ASP A 369 -13.92 14.68 5.60
C ASP A 369 -13.65 14.26 4.17
N GLY A 370 -14.27 13.17 3.73
CA GLY A 370 -14.10 12.67 2.38
C GLY A 370 -15.25 11.81 1.89
N THR A 371 -15.04 11.23 0.71
CA THR A 371 -15.94 10.26 0.11
C THR A 371 -15.14 9.00 -0.23
N VAL A 372 -15.69 7.82 0.04
CA VAL A 372 -15.12 6.54 -0.37
C VAL A 372 -15.18 6.45 -1.90
N SER A 373 -14.10 6.85 -2.56
CA SER A 373 -14.03 6.99 -4.03
C SER A 373 -13.89 5.64 -4.75
N TYR A 374 -13.34 4.63 -4.05
CA TYR A 374 -13.16 3.25 -4.53
C TYR A 374 -13.20 2.28 -3.35
N ALA A 375 -13.45 1.00 -3.62
CA ALA A 375 -13.29 -0.06 -2.64
C ALA A 375 -11.80 -0.38 -2.45
N GLY A 376 -11.36 -0.56 -1.20
CA GLY A 376 -9.97 -0.89 -0.88
C GLY A 376 -9.41 -0.11 0.31
N TYR A 377 -8.10 0.15 0.30
CA TYR A 377 -7.41 0.91 1.34
C TYR A 377 -7.36 2.39 0.93
N LEU A 378 -7.98 3.24 1.71
CA LEU A 378 -8.01 4.69 1.52
C LEU A 378 -6.98 5.35 2.44
N CYS A 379 -6.41 6.45 1.98
CA CYS A 379 -5.49 7.28 2.72
C CYS A 379 -6.02 8.71 2.75
N ALA A 380 -6.16 9.27 3.93
CA ALA A 380 -6.53 10.68 4.14
C ALA A 380 -5.30 11.43 4.66
N ASP A 381 -4.96 12.54 4.01
CA ASP A 381 -3.91 13.45 4.44
C ASP A 381 -4.47 14.39 5.52
N ILE A 382 -3.81 14.46 6.69
CA ILE A 382 -4.33 15.12 7.92
C ILE A 382 -3.66 16.47 8.20
N GLU A 383 -2.68 16.87 7.40
CA GLU A 383 -1.96 18.14 7.57
C GLU A 383 -1.34 18.30 8.97
N ASP A 384 -0.61 17.30 9.44
CA ASP A 384 0.21 17.31 10.65
C ASP A 384 -0.55 17.71 11.95
N TYR A 385 -1.61 16.98 12.25
CA TYR A 385 -2.33 17.18 13.51
C TYR A 385 -1.45 16.82 14.73
N ASP A 386 -1.08 17.81 15.54
CA ASP A 386 -0.33 17.65 16.77
C ASP A 386 -1.08 16.79 17.79
N LEU A 387 -0.48 15.71 18.23
CA LEU A 387 -1.03 14.83 19.24
C LEU A 387 -0.99 15.52 20.62
N PRO A 388 -2.14 15.62 21.32
CA PRO A 388 -2.19 16.22 22.65
C PRO A 388 -1.59 15.31 23.74
N ASP A 389 -1.53 14.00 23.51
CA ASP A 389 -1.03 12.97 24.43
C ASP A 389 -0.51 11.77 23.63
N THR A 390 0.23 10.89 24.29
CA THR A 390 0.68 9.59 23.75
C THR A 390 -0.42 8.53 23.69
N HIS A 391 -1.62 8.83 24.18
CA HIS A 391 -2.78 7.94 24.12
C HIS A 391 -3.95 8.67 23.46
N GLY A 392 -4.68 7.95 22.64
CA GLY A 392 -5.86 8.45 21.97
C GLY A 392 -6.42 7.44 20.98
N SER A 393 -7.55 7.77 20.40
CA SER A 393 -8.19 6.93 19.42
C SER A 393 -8.36 7.65 18.10
N ILE A 394 -8.33 6.90 17.01
CA ILE A 394 -8.78 7.36 15.70
C ILE A 394 -10.13 6.74 15.40
N ALA A 395 -11.11 7.59 15.13
CA ALA A 395 -12.45 7.18 14.76
C ALA A 395 -12.72 7.52 13.29
N VAL A 396 -13.35 6.59 12.57
CA VAL A 396 -13.84 6.76 11.20
C VAL A 396 -15.35 6.56 11.21
N THR A 397 -16.10 7.62 10.93
CA THR A 397 -17.55 7.53 10.72
C THR A 397 -17.81 7.38 9.23
N VAL A 398 -18.50 6.31 8.82
CA VAL A 398 -18.92 6.08 7.44
C VAL A 398 -20.42 6.24 7.35
N ASP A 399 -20.88 7.18 6.51
CA ASP A 399 -22.29 7.48 6.28
C ASP A 399 -22.69 7.06 4.86
N ALA A 400 -23.41 5.97 4.78
CA ALA A 400 -23.96 5.38 3.56
C ALA A 400 -25.46 5.70 3.35
N THR A 401 -26.02 6.66 4.08
CA THR A 401 -27.48 6.99 4.06
C THR A 401 -28.01 7.26 2.65
N TYR A 402 -27.19 7.85 1.79
CA TYR A 402 -27.60 8.26 0.43
C TYR A 402 -26.99 7.37 -0.66
N THR A 403 -26.58 6.17 -0.33
CA THR A 403 -25.96 5.20 -1.24
C THR A 403 -26.76 3.90 -1.30
N GLU A 404 -26.44 3.05 -2.27
CA GLU A 404 -27.01 1.68 -2.37
C GLU A 404 -26.13 0.64 -1.64
N VAL A 405 -25.09 1.09 -0.92
CA VAL A 405 -24.17 0.23 -0.17
C VAL A 405 -24.39 0.39 1.33
N TYR A 406 -23.82 -0.51 2.11
CA TYR A 406 -23.81 -0.42 3.57
C TYR A 406 -22.59 0.34 4.08
N SER A 407 -22.72 0.98 5.25
CA SER A 407 -21.55 1.44 5.99
C SER A 407 -20.62 0.27 6.24
N SER A 408 -19.36 0.38 5.86
CA SER A 408 -18.42 -0.72 5.97
C SER A 408 -17.01 -0.27 6.27
N ILE A 409 -16.26 -1.12 6.99
CA ILE A 409 -14.83 -1.00 7.23
C ILE A 409 -14.17 -2.37 7.22
N GLY A 410 -12.91 -2.43 6.80
CA GLY A 410 -12.12 -3.65 6.88
C GLY A 410 -11.83 -4.02 8.33
N VAL A 411 -11.88 -5.30 8.63
CA VAL A 411 -11.50 -5.85 9.93
C VAL A 411 -10.48 -6.96 9.74
N CYS A 412 -9.51 -7.01 10.63
CA CYS A 412 -8.58 -8.12 10.77
C CYS A 412 -9.12 -9.06 11.84
N GLU A 413 -9.81 -10.11 11.41
CA GLU A 413 -10.44 -11.11 12.30
C GLU A 413 -9.57 -12.34 12.47
N TRP A 414 -9.83 -13.07 13.55
CA TRP A 414 -9.37 -14.45 13.65
C TRP A 414 -10.25 -15.31 12.76
N LEU A 415 -9.71 -15.93 11.72
CA LEU A 415 -10.56 -16.72 10.86
C LEU A 415 -9.86 -17.95 10.31
N GLN A 416 -10.63 -19.04 10.29
CA GLN A 416 -10.49 -20.07 9.29
C GLN A 416 -11.25 -19.60 8.05
N ASN A 417 -10.53 -19.10 7.04
CA ASN A 417 -11.18 -18.71 5.80
C ASN A 417 -11.62 -19.93 4.96
N SER A 418 -12.47 -19.70 3.96
CA SER A 418 -12.98 -20.74 3.07
C SER A 418 -11.91 -21.45 2.23
N ALA A 419 -10.69 -20.93 2.18
CA ALA A 419 -9.54 -21.53 1.51
C ALA A 419 -8.72 -22.46 2.45
N GLY A 420 -9.11 -22.57 3.73
CA GLY A 420 -8.45 -23.45 4.70
C GLY A 420 -7.26 -22.80 5.43
N TYR A 421 -6.99 -21.53 5.21
CA TYR A 421 -5.96 -20.81 5.97
C TYR A 421 -6.51 -20.36 7.32
N VAL A 422 -5.87 -20.77 8.39
CA VAL A 422 -6.12 -20.28 9.73
C VAL A 422 -5.20 -19.09 10.00
N PHE A 423 -5.74 -18.09 10.64
CA PHE A 423 -5.02 -16.89 10.98
C PHE A 423 -5.36 -16.48 12.42
N LEU A 424 -4.36 -16.16 13.20
CA LEU A 424 -4.51 -15.62 14.55
C LEU A 424 -3.85 -14.25 14.60
N ASN A 425 -4.57 -13.26 15.10
CA ASN A 425 -4.06 -11.95 15.43
C ASN A 425 -3.98 -11.76 16.96
N ASN A 426 -3.38 -10.66 17.40
CA ASN A 426 -3.22 -10.33 18.81
C ASN A 426 -4.32 -9.36 19.32
N SER A 427 -5.45 -9.25 18.64
CA SER A 427 -6.55 -8.38 19.06
C SER A 427 -7.03 -8.71 20.46
N LYS A 428 -7.29 -7.71 21.24
CA LYS A 428 -7.77 -7.84 22.60
C LYS A 428 -8.88 -6.84 22.89
N ARG A 429 -9.61 -7.09 23.95
CA ARG A 429 -10.61 -6.16 24.46
C ARG A 429 -9.95 -4.80 24.74
N GLY A 430 -10.63 -3.73 24.34
CA GLY A 430 -10.13 -2.37 24.47
C GLY A 430 -9.35 -1.84 23.27
N ASP A 431 -9.06 -2.66 22.25
CA ASP A 431 -8.34 -2.22 21.05
C ASP A 431 -9.27 -1.51 20.04
N SER A 432 -10.52 -1.97 19.91
CA SER A 432 -11.46 -1.47 18.90
C SER A 432 -12.88 -1.35 19.44
N TYR A 433 -13.57 -0.31 19.00
CA TYR A 433 -14.96 -0.04 19.40
C TYR A 433 -15.83 0.32 18.19
N LEU A 434 -17.09 -0.10 18.27
CA LEU A 434 -18.16 0.26 17.34
C LEU A 434 -19.10 1.24 18.03
N ILE A 435 -19.51 2.32 17.35
CA ILE A 435 -20.57 3.20 17.82
C ILE A 435 -21.74 3.14 16.86
N GLN A 436 -22.88 2.73 17.41
CA GLN A 436 -24.16 2.65 16.71
C GLN A 436 -25.23 3.34 17.55
N ASN A 437 -26.01 4.24 16.94
CA ASN A 437 -27.09 4.97 17.62
C ASN A 437 -26.63 5.66 18.92
N GLY A 438 -25.42 6.21 18.94
CA GLY A 438 -24.83 6.88 20.11
C GLY A 438 -24.38 5.95 21.23
N LYS A 439 -24.43 4.62 21.03
CA LYS A 439 -23.95 3.62 21.99
C LYS A 439 -22.62 3.05 21.51
N MET A 440 -21.60 3.15 22.34
CA MET A 440 -20.30 2.52 22.11
C MET A 440 -20.29 1.10 22.65
N GLN A 441 -19.70 0.18 21.88
CA GLN A 441 -19.51 -1.22 22.26
C GLN A 441 -18.11 -1.67 21.83
N ASP A 442 -17.43 -2.39 22.73
CA ASP A 442 -16.17 -3.06 22.39
C ASP A 442 -16.40 -4.11 21.29
N LEU A 443 -15.54 -4.16 20.30
CA LEU A 443 -15.70 -5.07 19.16
C LEU A 443 -15.68 -6.55 19.58
N MET A 444 -14.89 -6.91 20.58
CA MET A 444 -14.85 -8.28 21.12
C MET A 444 -16.17 -8.64 21.82
N ASP A 445 -16.82 -7.67 22.49
CA ASP A 445 -18.16 -7.89 23.07
C ASP A 445 -19.23 -7.99 22.00
N TRP A 446 -19.09 -7.23 20.91
CA TRP A 446 -20.01 -7.32 19.78
C TRP A 446 -19.98 -8.72 19.14
N TYR A 447 -18.77 -9.28 18.88
CA TYR A 447 -18.63 -10.66 18.35
C TYR A 447 -19.28 -11.68 19.27
N LYS A 448 -19.02 -11.58 20.58
CA LYS A 448 -19.61 -12.46 21.59
C LYS A 448 -21.14 -12.46 21.58
N GLU A 449 -21.76 -11.32 21.31
CA GLU A 449 -23.23 -11.17 21.31
C GLU A 449 -23.88 -11.61 20.00
N HIS A 450 -23.17 -11.54 18.86
CA HIS A 450 -23.77 -11.67 17.54
C HIS A 450 -23.30 -12.89 16.74
N GLU A 451 -22.08 -13.36 16.98
CA GLU A 451 -21.45 -14.38 16.14
C GLU A 451 -20.99 -15.60 16.95
N ASP A 452 -19.87 -15.48 17.65
CA ASP A 452 -19.26 -16.57 18.42
C ASP A 452 -18.31 -16.01 19.49
N ASP A 453 -18.28 -16.66 20.65
CA ASP A 453 -17.36 -16.33 21.76
C ASP A 453 -15.88 -16.49 21.38
N GLU A 454 -15.54 -17.25 20.33
CA GLU A 454 -14.17 -17.52 19.89
C GLU A 454 -13.69 -16.56 18.81
N LEU A 455 -14.58 -15.71 18.25
CA LEU A 455 -14.19 -14.70 17.25
C LEU A 455 -13.72 -13.42 17.92
N GLY A 456 -12.85 -12.72 17.22
CA GLY A 456 -12.33 -11.42 17.62
C GLY A 456 -11.60 -10.74 16.48
N GLY A 457 -11.43 -9.45 16.59
CA GLY A 457 -10.77 -8.68 15.55
C GLY A 457 -10.45 -7.27 15.97
N THR A 458 -9.84 -6.53 15.06
CA THR A 458 -9.60 -5.09 15.14
C THR A 458 -9.89 -4.45 13.81
N PHE A 459 -10.42 -3.24 13.80
CA PHE A 459 -10.65 -2.51 12.55
C PHE A 459 -9.33 -2.17 11.86
N VAL A 460 -9.33 -2.19 10.54
CA VAL A 460 -8.19 -1.75 9.74
C VAL A 460 -8.25 -0.23 9.66
N ILE A 461 -7.78 0.40 10.73
CA ILE A 461 -7.55 1.85 10.88
C ILE A 461 -6.13 2.00 11.38
N LYS A 462 -5.33 2.81 10.71
CA LYS A 462 -3.91 3.04 10.99
C LYS A 462 -3.61 4.52 10.94
N ALA A 463 -2.72 5.00 11.78
CA ALA A 463 -2.22 6.36 11.73
C ALA A 463 -0.76 6.38 11.27
N VAL A 464 -0.44 7.21 10.30
CA VAL A 464 0.93 7.57 9.98
C VAL A 464 1.29 8.78 10.81
N THR A 465 2.28 8.67 11.65
CA THR A 465 2.75 9.76 12.49
C THR A 465 4.13 10.23 12.06
N VAL A 466 4.37 11.51 12.20
CA VAL A 466 5.63 12.20 11.86
C VAL A 466 6.17 12.93 13.07
N LYS A 467 7.45 13.28 12.99
CA LYS A 467 8.10 14.13 13.97
C LYS A 467 7.84 15.59 13.61
N HIS A 468 6.86 16.21 14.27
CA HIS A 468 6.58 17.62 14.12
C HIS A 468 7.35 18.44 15.14
N ILE A 469 8.31 19.24 14.70
CA ILE A 469 9.15 20.07 15.54
C ILE A 469 8.64 21.50 15.49
N LYS A 470 8.05 21.91 16.62
CA LYS A 470 7.56 23.30 16.74
C LYS A 470 8.72 24.27 16.88
N PRO A 471 8.64 25.43 16.21
CA PRO A 471 9.62 26.47 16.43
C PRO A 471 9.59 26.94 17.91
N THR A 472 10.75 27.06 18.52
CA THR A 472 10.90 27.60 19.88
C THR A 472 10.89 29.12 19.89
N LEU A 473 11.49 29.72 18.87
CA LEU A 473 11.47 31.14 18.60
C LEU A 473 11.58 31.34 17.08
N LEU A 474 10.47 31.64 16.44
CA LEU A 474 10.39 31.79 14.99
C LEU A 474 11.38 32.85 14.49
N GLY A 475 12.25 32.47 13.58
CA GLY A 475 13.33 33.29 13.04
C GLY A 475 14.69 33.13 13.75
N ASP A 476 14.78 32.46 14.90
CA ASP A 476 16.05 32.19 15.62
C ASP A 476 16.70 30.91 15.08
N ALA A 477 17.31 31.02 13.90
CA ALA A 477 17.92 29.90 13.20
C ALA A 477 19.28 29.47 13.77
N ASN A 478 19.89 30.29 14.62
CA ASN A 478 21.17 30.00 15.28
C ASN A 478 20.98 29.50 16.73
N LEU A 479 19.75 29.53 17.26
CA LEU A 479 19.35 29.12 18.61
C LEU A 479 20.04 29.91 19.73
N ASP A 480 20.33 31.20 19.52
CA ASP A 480 20.96 32.07 20.55
C ASP A 480 19.92 32.82 21.40
N GLY A 481 18.62 32.66 21.12
CA GLY A 481 17.51 33.26 21.82
C GLY A 481 17.14 34.67 21.34
N THR A 482 17.71 35.12 20.23
CA THR A 482 17.39 36.43 19.61
C THR A 482 17.21 36.25 18.12
N VAL A 483 16.33 37.04 17.53
CA VAL A 483 16.14 37.04 16.06
C VAL A 483 16.87 38.26 15.50
N ASP A 484 17.97 38.03 14.80
CA ASP A 484 18.81 39.08 14.23
C ASP A 484 19.40 38.72 12.85
N ILE A 485 20.32 39.53 12.35
CA ILE A 485 20.95 39.31 11.02
C ILE A 485 21.83 38.05 10.99
N ASN A 486 22.22 37.51 12.13
CA ASN A 486 23.02 36.28 12.19
C ASN A 486 22.15 35.08 11.81
N ASP A 487 20.85 35.09 12.13
CA ASP A 487 19.91 34.04 11.75
C ASP A 487 19.71 33.99 10.25
N VAL A 488 19.52 35.14 9.63
CA VAL A 488 19.49 35.28 8.18
C VAL A 488 20.77 34.69 7.54
N THR A 489 21.91 34.94 8.16
CA THR A 489 23.19 34.38 7.71
C THR A 489 23.21 32.86 7.86
N GLN A 490 22.63 32.29 8.92
CA GLN A 490 22.56 30.85 9.12
C GLN A 490 21.65 30.18 8.08
N ILE A 491 20.48 30.76 7.79
CA ILE A 491 19.59 30.28 6.72
C ILE A 491 20.33 30.30 5.37
N GLN A 492 20.97 31.42 5.02
CA GLN A 492 21.72 31.54 3.77
C GLN A 492 22.86 30.54 3.65
N ARG A 493 23.54 30.22 4.77
CA ARG A 493 24.61 29.21 4.80
C ARG A 493 24.05 27.79 4.67
N HIS A 494 22.87 27.54 5.21
CA HIS A 494 22.16 26.28 5.02
C HIS A 494 21.80 26.09 3.55
N LEU A 495 21.14 27.07 2.94
CA LEU A 495 20.78 27.05 1.52
C LEU A 495 21.98 26.95 0.56
N ALA A 496 23.12 27.45 0.97
CA ALA A 496 24.38 27.33 0.22
C ALA A 496 25.20 26.07 0.58
N GLU A 497 24.61 25.13 1.33
CA GLU A 497 25.22 23.84 1.75
C GLU A 497 26.52 23.97 2.59
N PHE A 498 26.79 25.15 3.16
CA PHE A 498 27.93 25.34 4.05
C PHE A 498 27.66 24.92 5.50
N HIS A 499 26.40 24.71 5.86
CA HIS A 499 25.99 24.33 7.19
C HIS A 499 24.61 23.65 7.13
N THR A 500 24.40 22.63 7.95
CA THR A 500 23.09 22.00 8.10
C THR A 500 22.47 22.48 9.39
N LEU A 501 21.26 23.00 9.35
CA LEU A 501 20.49 23.36 10.53
C LEU A 501 20.06 22.07 11.28
N THR A 502 20.04 22.15 12.61
CA THR A 502 19.41 21.09 13.44
C THR A 502 17.89 21.19 13.34
N ASP A 503 17.19 20.14 13.72
CA ASP A 503 15.73 20.07 13.65
C ASP A 503 15.02 21.32 14.19
N THR A 504 15.36 21.75 15.42
CA THR A 504 14.79 22.95 16.04
C THR A 504 15.19 24.25 15.32
N ALA A 505 16.46 24.32 14.88
CA ALA A 505 16.94 25.46 14.11
C ALA A 505 16.27 25.55 12.74
N ALA A 506 16.01 24.40 12.10
CA ALA A 506 15.26 24.32 10.86
C ALA A 506 13.80 24.79 11.04
N ALA A 507 13.13 24.30 12.09
CA ALA A 507 11.76 24.76 12.41
C ALA A 507 11.70 26.27 12.73
N ASN A 508 12.71 26.83 13.39
CA ASN A 508 12.79 28.27 13.60
C ASN A 508 13.09 29.05 12.31
N ALA A 509 13.83 28.42 11.38
CA ALA A 509 14.27 29.05 10.12
C ALA A 509 13.17 29.16 9.07
N ASP A 510 12.21 28.26 9.08
CA ASP A 510 10.97 28.34 8.28
C ASP A 510 10.06 29.44 8.84
N TYR A 511 10.39 30.67 8.46
CA TYR A 511 9.76 31.85 9.06
C TYR A 511 8.32 32.08 8.59
N ASN A 512 7.99 31.68 7.36
CA ASN A 512 6.65 31.78 6.79
C ASN A 512 5.78 30.55 7.13
N GLN A 513 6.39 29.49 7.68
CA GLN A 513 5.75 28.23 8.07
C GLN A 513 5.07 27.53 6.88
N ASP A 514 5.72 27.53 5.70
CA ASP A 514 5.24 26.82 4.51
C ASP A 514 5.80 25.40 4.38
N GLY A 515 6.69 24.98 5.32
CA GLY A 515 7.32 23.67 5.36
C GLY A 515 8.64 23.59 4.61
N GLU A 516 9.09 24.69 3.95
CA GLU A 516 10.34 24.74 3.20
C GLU A 516 11.24 25.88 3.71
N ILE A 517 12.52 25.59 3.90
CA ILE A 517 13.49 26.64 4.21
C ILE A 517 14.03 27.20 2.91
N THR A 518 13.67 28.45 2.59
CA THR A 518 14.03 29.10 1.35
C THR A 518 14.68 30.48 1.58
N ILE A 519 15.09 31.13 0.50
CA ILE A 519 15.58 32.53 0.57
C ILE A 519 14.45 33.50 0.96
N GLU A 520 13.20 33.11 0.82
CA GLU A 520 12.05 33.92 1.21
C GLU A 520 11.99 34.09 2.73
N ASP A 521 12.25 33.05 3.51
CA ASP A 521 12.32 33.11 4.98
C ASP A 521 13.39 34.08 5.44
N ALA A 522 14.60 33.95 4.89
CA ALA A 522 15.68 34.89 5.14
C ALA A 522 15.30 36.33 4.80
N THR A 523 14.56 36.52 3.71
CA THR A 523 14.08 37.83 3.26
C THR A 523 13.02 38.40 4.19
N GLN A 524 12.07 37.57 4.65
CA GLN A 524 11.02 37.99 5.58
C GLN A 524 11.60 38.42 6.94
N ILE A 525 12.56 37.68 7.47
CA ILE A 525 13.29 38.07 8.69
C ILE A 525 13.99 39.41 8.46
N GLN A 526 14.68 39.62 7.34
CA GLN A 526 15.31 40.91 7.02
C GLN A 526 14.31 42.08 6.96
N LEU A 527 13.16 41.86 6.35
CA LEU A 527 12.11 42.87 6.26
C LEU A 527 11.58 43.26 7.64
N VAL A 528 11.41 42.30 8.54
CA VAL A 528 11.00 42.57 9.93
C VAL A 528 12.09 43.32 10.69
N LEU A 529 13.34 42.89 10.59
CA LEU A 529 14.49 43.58 11.23
C LEU A 529 14.68 45.02 10.71
N ALA A 530 14.34 45.25 9.45
CA ALA A 530 14.41 46.60 8.84
C ALA A 530 13.15 47.42 9.07
N GLU A 531 12.18 46.95 9.86
CA GLU A 531 10.89 47.59 10.14
C GLU A 531 10.01 47.87 8.90
N PHE A 532 10.28 47.19 7.79
CA PHE A 532 9.43 47.27 6.58
C PHE A 532 8.21 46.34 6.63
N SER A 533 8.17 45.42 7.57
CA SER A 533 7.06 44.50 7.80
C SER A 533 6.80 44.38 9.30
N THR A 534 5.57 44.17 9.70
CA THR A 534 5.27 43.70 11.06
C THR A 534 5.55 42.21 11.14
N ALA A 535 6.12 41.75 12.27
CA ALA A 535 6.29 40.33 12.53
C ALA A 535 4.99 39.58 12.18
N VAL A 536 5.09 38.49 11.46
CA VAL A 536 3.96 37.58 11.25
C VAL A 536 3.59 37.08 12.63
N ALA A 537 2.56 37.68 13.23
CA ALA A 537 2.01 37.17 14.47
C ALA A 537 1.41 35.81 14.12
N ALA A 538 2.16 34.76 14.39
CA ALA A 538 1.70 33.39 14.32
C ALA A 538 0.50 33.27 15.25
N VAL A 539 -0.69 33.33 14.71
CA VAL A 539 -1.88 32.73 15.32
C VAL A 539 -2.72 32.19 14.18
N ARG A 540 -2.49 30.97 13.81
CA ARG A 540 -3.61 30.11 13.45
C ARG A 540 -4.04 29.46 14.77
N ALA A 541 -5.07 30.08 15.42
CA ALA A 541 -5.81 29.49 16.52
C ALA A 541 -6.69 28.36 16.00
#